data_11ba3908a1aef44edfa38677833ab801
#
_entry.id   11ba3908a1aef44edfa38677833ab801
#
_cell.length_a   1.000
_cell.length_b   1.000
_cell.length_c   1.000
_cell.angle_alpha   90.00
_cell.angle_beta   90.00
_cell.angle_gamma   90.00
#
_symmetry.space_group_name_H-M   'P 1'
#
loop_
_entity.id
_entity.type
_entity.pdbx_description
1 polymer ?
#
loop_
_entity_poly.entity_id
_entity_poly.type
_entity_poly.pdbx_seq_one_letter_code
_entity_poly.pdbx_strand_id
1 'polypeptide(L)'
;MLIDFENIEEKCNNAADSAEYTTLVNKVNTAKKIFLIGNGGLHYVASHMATDLSRLIPGKAVYSFDSVGFITSNANDHGYNQIFIRWLETIASVEDPAECLIIGLSCSGNSGNVIDCLHWGEEKGFSTFLISGSKSEALNDNIDELAIECQYFHTVEVSILMIFYDLIHRTGNHCPSIRQEKTRLADSPLRKSSDESWEPL
;
A
#
# COMPACT_ATOMS: atom_id res chain seq x y z
N MET A 1 25.59 11.41 -14.71
CA MET A 1 25.68 10.32 -13.72
C MET A 1 24.38 10.29 -12.95
N LEU A 2 23.76 9.13 -12.82
CA LEU A 2 22.59 9.00 -11.97
C LEU A 2 22.98 9.16 -10.51
N ILE A 3 22.02 9.61 -9.66
CA ILE A 3 22.20 9.62 -8.20
C ILE A 3 22.44 8.20 -7.68
N ASP A 4 23.05 8.08 -6.53
CA ASP A 4 23.26 6.79 -5.88
C ASP A 4 21.94 6.25 -5.32
N PHE A 5 21.59 5.02 -5.67
CA PHE A 5 20.44 4.27 -5.17
C PHE A 5 20.83 3.19 -4.14
N GLU A 6 22.02 3.28 -3.55
CA GLU A 6 22.45 2.45 -2.39
C GLU A 6 22.35 0.93 -2.61
N ASN A 7 22.68 0.44 -3.81
CA ASN A 7 22.47 -0.98 -4.17
C ASN A 7 21.03 -1.45 -3.95
N ILE A 8 20.08 -0.66 -4.43
CA ILE A 8 18.63 -0.87 -4.23
C ILE A 8 18.17 -2.31 -4.54
N GLU A 9 18.74 -2.95 -5.57
CA GLU A 9 18.41 -4.33 -5.95
C GLU A 9 18.78 -5.31 -4.83
N GLU A 10 19.97 -5.20 -4.26
CA GLU A 10 20.41 -6.04 -3.15
C GLU A 10 19.55 -5.84 -1.91
N LYS A 11 19.23 -4.59 -1.55
CA LYS A 11 18.38 -4.26 -0.41
C LYS A 11 16.96 -4.82 -0.58
N CYS A 12 16.37 -4.66 -1.76
CA CYS A 12 15.06 -5.23 -2.05
C CYS A 12 15.06 -6.76 -2.03
N ASN A 13 16.10 -7.42 -2.55
CA ASN A 13 16.22 -8.87 -2.49
C ASN A 13 16.34 -9.36 -1.04
N ASN A 14 17.17 -8.71 -0.21
CA ASN A 14 17.30 -9.06 1.20
C ASN A 14 15.96 -8.88 1.95
N ALA A 15 15.24 -7.81 1.68
CA ALA A 15 13.92 -7.58 2.24
C ALA A 15 12.92 -8.67 1.79
N ALA A 16 12.91 -9.02 0.51
CA ALA A 16 12.00 -10.02 -0.07
C ALA A 16 12.28 -11.47 0.39
N ASP A 17 13.47 -11.75 0.90
CA ASP A 17 13.87 -13.05 1.45
C ASP A 17 13.64 -13.15 2.98
N SER A 18 13.12 -12.09 3.61
CA SER A 18 12.92 -12.03 5.06
C SER A 18 11.63 -12.74 5.52
N ALA A 19 11.58 -13.09 6.82
CA ALA A 19 10.38 -13.62 7.46
C ALA A 19 9.26 -12.55 7.54
N GLU A 20 9.63 -11.30 7.72
CA GLU A 20 8.74 -10.14 7.77
C GLU A 20 8.00 -9.97 6.43
N TYR A 21 8.72 -10.13 5.32
CA TYR A 21 8.09 -10.10 4.00
C TYR A 21 7.12 -11.27 3.78
N THR A 22 7.48 -12.46 4.23
CA THR A 22 6.56 -13.61 4.20
C THR A 22 5.30 -13.33 5.01
N THR A 23 5.42 -12.66 6.16
CA THR A 23 4.29 -12.20 6.97
C THR A 23 3.42 -11.21 6.21
N LEU A 24 4.02 -10.23 5.52
CA LEU A 24 3.29 -9.28 4.66
C LEU A 24 2.49 -10.00 3.57
N VAL A 25 3.11 -10.94 2.84
CA VAL A 25 2.45 -11.74 1.80
C VAL A 25 1.23 -12.48 2.37
N ASN A 26 1.37 -13.10 3.54
CA ASN A 26 0.27 -13.82 4.21
C ASN A 26 -0.86 -12.87 4.61
N LYS A 27 -0.55 -11.71 5.20
CA LYS A 27 -1.54 -10.70 5.57
C LYS A 27 -2.30 -10.18 4.34
N VAL A 28 -1.59 -9.90 3.24
CA VAL A 28 -2.21 -9.49 1.97
C VAL A 28 -3.09 -10.60 1.40
N ASN A 29 -2.67 -11.85 1.43
CA ASN A 29 -3.51 -12.96 0.96
C ASN A 29 -4.79 -13.12 1.76
N THR A 30 -4.74 -12.93 3.07
CA THR A 30 -5.88 -13.09 3.98
C THR A 30 -6.87 -11.94 3.91
N ALA A 31 -6.39 -10.70 3.85
CA ALA A 31 -7.23 -9.51 3.86
C ALA A 31 -8.12 -9.43 2.61
N LYS A 32 -9.37 -9.01 2.78
CA LYS A 32 -10.28 -8.64 1.69
C LYS A 32 -10.12 -7.18 1.29
N LYS A 33 -9.84 -6.33 2.27
CA LYS A 33 -9.65 -4.89 2.08
C LYS A 33 -8.31 -4.45 2.62
N ILE A 34 -7.63 -3.59 1.88
CA ILE A 34 -6.30 -3.08 2.23
C ILE A 34 -6.35 -1.56 2.16
N PHE A 35 -5.87 -0.91 3.20
CA PHE A 35 -5.74 0.54 3.29
C PHE A 35 -4.26 0.91 3.30
N LEU A 36 -3.83 1.67 2.30
CA LEU A 36 -2.45 2.14 2.16
C LEU A 36 -2.36 3.59 2.63
N ILE A 37 -1.50 3.86 3.59
CA ILE A 37 -1.28 5.20 4.14
C ILE A 37 0.20 5.57 4.09
N GLY A 38 0.51 6.83 3.82
CA GLY A 38 1.86 7.37 3.76
C GLY A 38 1.87 8.86 3.50
N ASN A 39 3.01 9.51 3.70
CA ASN A 39 3.18 10.94 3.51
C ASN A 39 4.04 11.25 2.26
N GLY A 40 3.84 12.42 1.66
CA GLY A 40 4.69 12.93 0.57
C GLY A 40 4.80 11.98 -0.62
N GLY A 41 6.00 11.61 -1.04
CA GLY A 41 6.23 10.67 -2.14
C GLY A 41 5.63 9.30 -1.88
N LEU A 42 5.66 8.82 -0.63
CA LEU A 42 5.03 7.56 -0.25
C LEU A 42 3.51 7.58 -0.32
N HIS A 43 2.87 8.76 -0.21
CA HIS A 43 1.44 8.90 -0.49
C HIS A 43 1.14 8.59 -1.97
N TYR A 44 1.98 9.08 -2.89
CA TYR A 44 1.81 8.78 -4.33
C TYR A 44 2.13 7.31 -4.66
N VAL A 45 3.09 6.70 -3.96
CA VAL A 45 3.33 5.24 -4.05
C VAL A 45 2.08 4.49 -3.57
N ALA A 46 1.50 4.87 -2.43
CA ALA A 46 0.27 4.26 -1.89
C ALA A 46 -0.89 4.38 -2.88
N SER A 47 -1.12 5.57 -3.45
CA SER A 47 -2.17 5.83 -4.44
C SER A 47 -2.00 4.97 -5.71
N HIS A 48 -0.78 4.95 -6.26
CA HIS A 48 -0.47 4.14 -7.43
C HIS A 48 -0.69 2.65 -7.15
N MET A 49 -0.16 2.16 -6.04
CA MET A 49 -0.26 0.74 -5.69
C MET A 49 -1.66 0.32 -5.26
N ALA A 50 -2.49 1.22 -4.71
CA ALA A 50 -3.90 0.92 -4.48
C ALA A 50 -4.62 0.56 -5.78
N THR A 51 -4.32 1.26 -6.87
CA THR A 51 -4.84 0.96 -8.21
C THR A 51 -4.34 -0.39 -8.72
N ASP A 52 -3.02 -0.62 -8.68
CA ASP A 52 -2.43 -1.82 -9.26
C ASP A 52 -2.76 -3.09 -8.47
N LEU A 53 -2.72 -3.05 -7.14
CA LEU A 53 -3.12 -4.19 -6.30
C LEU A 53 -4.59 -4.55 -6.49
N SER A 54 -5.50 -3.56 -6.57
CA SER A 54 -6.93 -3.80 -6.84
C SER A 54 -7.17 -4.43 -8.21
N ARG A 55 -6.40 -4.03 -9.24
CA ARG A 55 -6.53 -4.57 -10.60
C ARG A 55 -5.90 -5.95 -10.77
N LEU A 56 -4.76 -6.18 -10.10
CA LEU A 56 -3.88 -7.32 -10.39
C LEU A 56 -4.05 -8.47 -9.41
N ILE A 57 -4.60 -8.21 -8.20
CA ILE A 57 -4.88 -9.27 -7.22
C ILE A 57 -6.40 -9.45 -7.12
N PRO A 58 -6.97 -10.49 -7.76
CA PRO A 58 -8.42 -10.71 -7.75
C PRO A 58 -9.01 -10.83 -6.34
N GLY A 59 -10.18 -10.22 -6.13
CA GLY A 59 -10.89 -10.28 -4.85
C GLY A 59 -10.36 -9.36 -3.77
N LYS A 60 -9.42 -8.45 -4.08
CA LYS A 60 -8.93 -7.42 -3.17
C LYS A 60 -9.51 -6.05 -3.52
N ALA A 61 -9.95 -5.32 -2.51
CA ALA A 61 -10.29 -3.90 -2.62
C ALA A 61 -9.20 -3.11 -1.87
N VAL A 62 -8.41 -2.33 -2.60
CA VAL A 62 -7.30 -1.58 -2.02
C VAL A 62 -7.57 -0.09 -2.16
N TYR A 63 -7.38 0.64 -1.08
CA TYR A 63 -7.69 2.05 -0.96
C TYR A 63 -6.46 2.85 -0.53
N SER A 64 -6.34 4.05 -1.06
CA SER A 64 -5.40 5.07 -0.58
C SER A 64 -6.15 6.34 -0.21
N PHE A 65 -5.48 7.23 0.52
CA PHE A 65 -6.07 8.46 1.04
C PHE A 65 -5.82 9.64 0.09
N ASP A 66 -6.64 9.80 -0.94
CA ASP A 66 -6.40 10.77 -2.03
C ASP A 66 -7.27 12.04 -1.95
N SER A 67 -8.08 12.23 -0.91
CA SER A 67 -8.96 13.38 -0.78
C SER A 67 -8.27 14.57 -0.12
N VAL A 68 -7.81 15.54 -0.92
CA VAL A 68 -7.19 16.79 -0.42
C VAL A 68 -8.11 17.56 0.53
N GLY A 69 -9.41 17.65 0.21
CA GLY A 69 -10.40 18.30 1.08
C GLY A 69 -10.50 17.64 2.45
N PHE A 70 -10.48 16.32 2.49
CA PHE A 70 -10.50 15.56 3.75
C PHE A 70 -9.20 15.73 4.56
N ILE A 71 -8.03 15.72 3.89
CA ILE A 71 -6.74 15.97 4.54
C ILE A 71 -6.73 17.35 5.20
N THR A 72 -7.09 18.39 4.45
CA THR A 72 -7.00 19.77 4.93
C THR A 72 -8.01 20.09 6.03
N SER A 73 -9.25 19.60 5.94
CA SER A 73 -10.25 19.78 6.98
C SER A 73 -9.87 19.06 8.28
N ASN A 74 -9.51 17.78 8.19
CA ASN A 74 -9.13 17.02 9.39
C ASN A 74 -7.82 17.50 10.01
N ALA A 75 -6.84 17.91 9.20
CA ALA A 75 -5.61 18.53 9.73
C ALA A 75 -5.91 19.83 10.49
N ASN A 76 -6.85 20.67 9.99
CA ASN A 76 -7.26 21.90 10.64
C ASN A 76 -8.03 21.64 11.97
N ASP A 77 -8.95 20.69 11.95
CA ASP A 77 -9.90 20.48 13.06
C ASP A 77 -9.35 19.55 14.14
N HIS A 78 -8.49 18.60 13.79
CA HIS A 78 -8.01 17.53 14.68
C HIS A 78 -6.48 17.42 14.73
N GLY A 79 -5.75 18.17 13.92
CA GLY A 79 -4.30 18.08 13.78
C GLY A 79 -3.84 17.01 12.78
N TYR A 80 -2.64 17.22 12.23
CA TYR A 80 -2.10 16.40 11.14
C TYR A 80 -1.91 14.93 11.54
N ASN A 81 -1.61 14.64 12.80
CA ASN A 81 -1.45 13.25 13.28
C ASN A 81 -2.74 12.43 13.22
N GLN A 82 -3.90 13.06 13.16
CA GLN A 82 -5.19 12.38 13.16
C GLN A 82 -5.76 12.10 11.77
N ILE A 83 -5.14 12.60 10.69
CA ILE A 83 -5.73 12.55 9.35
C ILE A 83 -6.06 11.13 8.86
N PHE A 84 -5.17 10.15 9.09
CA PHE A 84 -5.38 8.77 8.66
C PHE A 84 -6.39 8.04 9.54
N ILE A 85 -6.36 8.27 10.85
CA ILE A 85 -7.33 7.71 11.79
C ILE A 85 -8.74 8.18 11.42
N ARG A 86 -8.93 9.48 11.24
CA ARG A 86 -10.25 10.06 10.87
C ARG A 86 -10.76 9.58 9.53
N TRP A 87 -9.85 9.39 8.57
CA TRP A 87 -10.20 8.79 7.30
C TRP A 87 -10.73 7.36 7.46
N LEU A 88 -10.00 6.50 8.18
CA LEU A 88 -10.39 5.11 8.41
C LEU A 88 -11.68 5.01 9.25
N GLU A 89 -11.86 5.85 10.26
CA GLU A 89 -13.12 5.93 11.02
C GLU A 89 -14.32 6.21 10.11
N THR A 90 -14.12 6.98 9.04
CA THR A 90 -15.19 7.33 8.10
C THR A 90 -15.46 6.21 7.10
N ILE A 91 -14.41 5.66 6.45
CA ILE A 91 -14.58 4.73 5.33
C ILE A 91 -14.65 3.27 5.74
N ALA A 92 -14.06 2.91 6.88
CA ALA A 92 -14.04 1.53 7.39
C ALA A 92 -15.06 1.29 8.52
N SER A 93 -15.93 2.24 8.83
CA SER A 93 -16.90 2.17 9.92
C SER A 93 -17.91 1.02 9.84
N VAL A 94 -18.12 0.49 8.65
CA VAL A 94 -19.07 -0.62 8.37
C VAL A 94 -18.36 -1.92 8.02
N GLU A 95 -17.03 -1.95 8.09
CA GLU A 95 -16.23 -3.10 7.73
C GLU A 95 -15.99 -4.00 8.94
N ASP A 96 -15.73 -5.29 8.69
CA ASP A 96 -15.18 -6.18 9.69
C ASP A 96 -13.65 -5.95 9.78
N PRO A 97 -13.12 -5.42 10.89
CA PRO A 97 -11.69 -5.15 11.01
C PRO A 97 -10.82 -6.39 10.78
N ALA A 98 -11.30 -7.59 11.13
CA ALA A 98 -10.58 -8.84 10.95
C ALA A 98 -10.34 -9.21 9.46
N GLU A 99 -11.13 -8.65 8.53
CA GLU A 99 -10.97 -8.81 7.09
C GLU A 99 -10.14 -7.70 6.44
N CYS A 100 -9.67 -6.74 7.24
CA CYS A 100 -8.99 -5.54 6.77
C CYS A 100 -7.52 -5.52 7.18
N LEU A 101 -6.67 -4.98 6.29
CA LEU A 101 -5.25 -4.74 6.53
C LEU A 101 -4.92 -3.26 6.33
N ILE A 102 -4.25 -2.65 7.29
CA ILE A 102 -3.66 -1.32 7.15
C ILE A 102 -2.17 -1.47 6.91
N ILE A 103 -1.67 -0.96 5.80
CA ILE A 103 -0.22 -0.90 5.50
C ILE A 103 0.22 0.56 5.58
N GLY A 104 1.05 0.87 6.58
CA GLY A 104 1.71 2.15 6.72
C GLY A 104 3.02 2.20 5.93
N LEU A 105 3.30 3.33 5.27
CA LEU A 105 4.53 3.57 4.55
C LEU A 105 5.26 4.76 5.21
N SER A 106 6.52 4.55 5.63
CA SER A 106 7.31 5.60 6.28
C SER A 106 8.79 5.53 5.89
N CYS A 107 9.36 6.62 5.36
CA CYS A 107 10.79 6.63 5.05
C CYS A 107 11.66 6.44 6.29
N SER A 108 11.33 7.10 7.39
CA SER A 108 12.09 7.04 8.65
C SER A 108 11.66 5.91 9.59
N GLY A 109 10.54 5.23 9.30
CA GLY A 109 9.90 4.33 10.26
C GLY A 109 9.15 5.04 11.40
N ASN A 110 9.23 6.37 11.52
CA ASN A 110 8.77 7.12 12.68
C ASN A 110 7.82 8.30 12.33
N SER A 111 7.09 8.23 11.21
CA SER A 111 6.07 9.23 10.85
C SER A 111 4.90 9.15 11.82
N GLY A 112 4.74 10.15 12.70
CA GLY A 112 3.77 10.11 13.82
C GLY A 112 2.35 9.75 13.38
N ASN A 113 1.79 10.40 12.37
CA ASN A 113 0.44 10.10 11.86
C ASN A 113 0.28 8.68 11.29
N VAL A 114 1.35 8.09 10.73
CA VAL A 114 1.35 6.70 10.24
C VAL A 114 1.40 5.75 11.44
N ILE A 115 2.32 5.96 12.39
CA ILE A 115 2.48 5.12 13.58
C ILE A 115 1.21 5.17 14.46
N ASP A 116 0.69 6.37 14.75
CA ASP A 116 -0.55 6.54 15.52
C ASP A 116 -1.73 5.79 14.86
N CYS A 117 -1.80 5.81 13.53
CA CYS A 117 -2.85 5.10 12.79
C CYS A 117 -2.68 3.57 12.85
N LEU A 118 -1.46 3.05 12.79
CA LEU A 118 -1.21 1.62 12.93
C LEU A 118 -1.54 1.12 14.34
N HIS A 119 -1.18 1.87 15.40
CA HIS A 119 -1.56 1.55 16.78
C HIS A 119 -3.08 1.58 16.95
N TRP A 120 -3.75 2.63 16.46
CA TRP A 120 -5.21 2.71 16.50
C TRP A 120 -5.86 1.52 15.75
N GLY A 121 -5.32 1.13 14.59
CA GLY A 121 -5.81 0.00 13.82
C GLY A 121 -5.69 -1.31 14.59
N GLU A 122 -4.54 -1.57 15.20
CA GLU A 122 -4.28 -2.74 16.03
C GLU A 122 -5.27 -2.81 17.21
N GLU A 123 -5.47 -1.70 17.94
CA GLU A 123 -6.45 -1.60 19.04
C GLU A 123 -7.90 -1.85 18.57
N LYS A 124 -8.23 -1.53 17.31
CA LYS A 124 -9.55 -1.76 16.70
C LYS A 124 -9.72 -3.16 16.08
N GLY A 125 -8.69 -3.98 16.11
CA GLY A 125 -8.71 -5.35 15.58
C GLY A 125 -8.40 -5.47 14.09
N PHE A 126 -7.90 -4.41 13.45
CA PHE A 126 -7.35 -4.48 12.10
C PHE A 126 -6.03 -5.26 12.10
N SER A 127 -5.75 -5.98 11.03
CA SER A 127 -4.38 -6.37 10.73
C SER A 127 -3.59 -5.15 10.34
N THR A 128 -2.38 -5.00 10.87
CA THR A 128 -1.52 -3.83 10.61
C THR A 128 -0.13 -4.27 10.17
N PHE A 129 0.53 -3.44 9.36
CA PHE A 129 1.89 -3.68 8.90
C PHE A 129 2.57 -2.36 8.54
N LEU A 130 3.85 -2.22 8.87
CA LEU A 130 4.68 -1.09 8.46
C LEU A 130 5.70 -1.52 7.40
N ILE A 131 5.82 -0.77 6.30
CA ILE A 131 6.96 -0.86 5.37
C ILE A 131 7.76 0.43 5.50
N SER A 132 9.03 0.31 5.83
CA SER A 132 9.85 1.46 6.18
C SER A 132 11.23 1.45 5.53
N GLY A 133 11.85 2.63 5.44
CA GLY A 133 13.25 2.77 5.03
C GLY A 133 14.22 2.43 6.15
N SER A 134 13.84 2.66 7.39
CA SER A 134 14.62 2.32 8.59
C SER A 134 13.69 1.74 9.64
N LYS A 135 14.24 0.88 10.51
CA LYS A 135 13.47 0.25 11.59
C LYS A 135 12.85 1.30 12.50
N SER A 136 11.58 1.10 12.84
CA SER A 136 10.84 1.99 13.74
C SER A 136 11.27 1.81 15.18
N GLU A 137 11.42 2.94 15.89
CA GLU A 137 11.63 2.97 17.35
C GLU A 137 10.30 3.21 18.10
N ALA A 138 9.24 3.56 17.39
CA ALA A 138 7.96 3.95 17.96
C ALA A 138 6.85 2.89 17.78
N LEU A 139 7.12 1.82 17.03
CA LEU A 139 6.18 0.74 16.80
C LEU A 139 6.15 -0.21 18.01
N ASN A 140 4.97 -0.70 18.39
CA ASN A 140 4.86 -1.73 19.42
C ASN A 140 5.10 -3.14 18.84
N ASP A 141 5.38 -4.11 19.71
CA ASP A 141 5.75 -5.48 19.33
C ASP A 141 4.61 -6.28 18.65
N ASN A 142 3.37 -5.78 18.66
CA ASN A 142 2.22 -6.45 18.03
C ASN A 142 2.07 -6.11 16.55
N ILE A 143 2.79 -5.11 16.05
CA ILE A 143 2.72 -4.64 14.68
C ILE A 143 3.97 -5.09 13.92
N ASP A 144 3.77 -5.90 12.87
CA ASP A 144 4.87 -6.35 12.04
C ASP A 144 5.43 -5.22 11.16
N GLU A 145 6.76 -5.25 10.94
CA GLU A 145 7.47 -4.27 10.14
C GLU A 145 8.44 -4.92 9.16
N LEU A 146 8.50 -4.38 7.94
CA LEU A 146 9.54 -4.63 6.96
C LEU A 146 10.41 -3.38 6.80
N ALA A 147 11.58 -3.35 7.40
CA ALA A 147 12.57 -2.28 7.21
C ALA A 147 13.54 -2.64 6.08
N ILE A 148 13.67 -1.76 5.06
CA ILE A 148 14.51 -2.01 3.87
C ILE A 148 15.96 -1.54 4.09
N GLU A 149 16.21 -0.79 5.16
CA GLU A 149 17.52 -0.25 5.55
C GLU A 149 18.14 0.69 4.49
N CYS A 150 17.35 1.68 4.04
CA CYS A 150 17.76 2.74 3.13
C CYS A 150 17.97 4.07 3.85
N GLN A 151 18.94 4.88 3.40
CA GLN A 151 19.26 6.17 4.02
C GLN A 151 18.59 7.37 3.34
N TYR A 152 18.25 7.27 2.05
CA TYR A 152 17.72 8.40 1.27
C TYR A 152 16.25 8.19 0.91
N PHE A 153 15.46 9.29 0.98
CA PHE A 153 14.02 9.26 0.64
C PHE A 153 13.74 8.65 -0.73
N HIS A 154 14.49 9.06 -1.77
CA HIS A 154 14.30 8.56 -3.13
C HIS A 154 14.57 7.05 -3.25
N THR A 155 15.53 6.53 -2.49
CA THR A 155 15.79 5.08 -2.47
C THR A 155 14.65 4.35 -1.80
N VAL A 156 14.15 4.84 -0.66
CA VAL A 156 13.00 4.24 0.05
C VAL A 156 11.75 4.22 -0.83
N GLU A 157 11.41 5.34 -1.48
CA GLU A 157 10.22 5.44 -2.33
C GLU A 157 10.26 4.43 -3.47
N VAL A 158 11.41 4.32 -4.16
CA VAL A 158 11.57 3.36 -5.27
C VAL A 158 11.60 1.91 -4.75
N SER A 159 12.28 1.65 -3.62
CA SER A 159 12.33 0.31 -3.01
C SER A 159 10.95 -0.19 -2.63
N ILE A 160 10.13 0.63 -1.98
CA ILE A 160 8.76 0.25 -1.60
C ILE A 160 7.92 -0.05 -2.84
N LEU A 161 8.08 0.72 -3.91
CA LEU A 161 7.41 0.43 -5.18
C LEU A 161 7.84 -0.93 -5.75
N MET A 162 9.15 -1.25 -5.72
CA MET A 162 9.67 -2.56 -6.16
C MET A 162 9.12 -3.70 -5.30
N ILE A 163 9.08 -3.54 -3.98
CA ILE A 163 8.52 -4.51 -3.02
C ILE A 163 7.03 -4.78 -3.33
N PHE A 164 6.23 -3.76 -3.63
CA PHE A 164 4.83 -3.98 -4.01
C PHE A 164 4.67 -4.73 -5.34
N TYR A 165 5.51 -4.48 -6.32
CA TYR A 165 5.47 -5.24 -7.57
C TYR A 165 5.88 -6.71 -7.37
N ASP A 166 6.91 -6.98 -6.55
CA ASP A 166 7.25 -8.36 -6.17
C ASP A 166 6.11 -9.02 -5.38
N LEU A 167 5.46 -8.28 -4.48
CA LEU A 167 4.30 -8.74 -3.70
C LEU A 167 3.16 -9.25 -4.61
N ILE A 168 2.87 -8.58 -5.73
CA ILE A 168 1.89 -9.06 -6.72
C ILE A 168 2.29 -10.45 -7.22
N HIS A 169 3.58 -10.66 -7.53
CA HIS A 169 4.06 -11.97 -7.98
C HIS A 169 4.00 -13.03 -6.87
N ARG A 170 4.38 -12.68 -5.64
CA ARG A 170 4.33 -13.61 -4.49
C ARG A 170 2.90 -14.01 -4.10
N THR A 171 1.90 -13.21 -4.44
CA THR A 171 0.48 -13.60 -4.28
C THR A 171 -0.05 -14.47 -5.41
N GLY A 172 0.82 -14.95 -6.31
CA GLY A 172 0.46 -15.82 -7.44
C GLY A 172 -0.09 -15.09 -8.66
N ASN A 173 0.05 -13.77 -8.71
CA ASN A 173 -0.41 -12.92 -9.81
C ASN A 173 0.77 -12.40 -10.64
N HIS A 174 0.49 -11.67 -11.72
CA HIS A 174 1.54 -11.17 -12.62
C HIS A 174 1.27 -9.74 -13.05
N CYS A 175 2.33 -8.93 -13.07
CA CYS A 175 2.30 -7.62 -13.70
C CYS A 175 2.19 -7.79 -15.22
N PRO A 176 1.29 -7.07 -15.91
CA PRO A 176 1.11 -7.21 -17.35
C PRO A 176 2.31 -6.69 -18.11
N SER A 177 2.70 -7.39 -19.17
CA SER A 177 3.67 -6.86 -20.16
C SER A 177 2.98 -5.88 -21.10
N ILE A 178 3.66 -4.77 -21.41
CA ILE A 178 3.21 -3.80 -22.44
C ILE A 178 2.88 -4.49 -23.76
N ARG A 179 3.57 -5.57 -24.11
CA ARG A 179 3.38 -6.34 -25.35
C ARG A 179 2.19 -7.31 -25.27
N GLN A 180 1.74 -7.70 -24.09
CA GLN A 180 0.65 -8.67 -23.86
C GLN A 180 -0.73 -8.01 -23.65
N GLU A 181 -0.79 -6.70 -23.40
CA GLU A 181 -2.06 -6.01 -23.14
C GLU A 181 -3.06 -6.09 -24.30
N LYS A 182 -2.59 -6.10 -25.54
CA LYS A 182 -3.49 -6.19 -26.70
C LYS A 182 -4.31 -7.48 -26.73
N THR A 183 -3.80 -8.59 -26.19
CA THR A 183 -4.49 -9.88 -26.15
C THR A 183 -5.46 -9.97 -24.97
N ARG A 184 -5.10 -9.44 -23.79
CA ARG A 184 -5.93 -9.49 -22.58
C ARG A 184 -7.18 -8.60 -22.64
N LEU A 185 -7.08 -7.45 -23.30
CA LEU A 185 -8.25 -6.56 -23.51
C LEU A 185 -9.27 -7.17 -24.47
N ALA A 186 -8.84 -8.05 -25.40
CA ALA A 186 -9.75 -8.75 -26.32
C ALA A 186 -10.55 -9.86 -25.63
N ASP A 187 -10.00 -10.48 -24.57
CA ASP A 187 -10.59 -11.61 -23.86
C ASP A 187 -11.28 -11.23 -22.53
N SER A 188 -11.31 -9.93 -22.18
CA SER A 188 -11.96 -9.45 -20.95
C SER A 188 -13.46 -9.71 -20.99
N PRO A 189 -14.05 -10.35 -19.95
CA PRO A 189 -15.50 -10.54 -19.84
C PRO A 189 -16.30 -9.24 -19.92
N LEU A 190 -15.68 -8.11 -19.52
CA LEU A 190 -16.29 -6.77 -19.60
C LEU A 190 -16.44 -6.25 -21.02
N ARG A 191 -15.70 -6.78 -22.02
CA ARG A 191 -15.89 -6.43 -23.44
C ARG A 191 -16.95 -7.27 -24.14
N LYS A 192 -17.28 -8.45 -23.63
CA LYS A 192 -18.34 -9.31 -24.22
C LYS A 192 -19.75 -8.78 -23.97
N SER A 193 -19.92 -7.84 -23.04
CA SER A 193 -21.21 -7.20 -22.74
C SER A 193 -21.41 -5.83 -23.42
N SER A 194 -20.40 -5.30 -24.14
CA SER A 194 -20.42 -3.95 -24.74
C SER A 194 -20.57 -3.93 -26.28
N ASP A 195 -20.86 -5.06 -26.91
CA ASP A 195 -21.17 -5.10 -28.35
C ASP A 195 -22.60 -4.61 -28.71
N GLU A 196 -23.30 -4.00 -27.74
CA GLU A 196 -24.55 -3.30 -28.03
C GLU A 196 -24.33 -1.78 -27.94
N SER A 197 -24.10 -1.21 -29.13
CA SER A 197 -24.32 0.19 -29.51
C SER A 197 -23.86 1.32 -28.56
N TRP A 198 -22.59 1.73 -28.68
CA TRP A 198 -22.20 3.09 -28.41
C TRP A 198 -22.31 3.91 -29.71
N GLU A 199 -23.36 4.68 -29.89
CA GLU A 199 -23.37 5.79 -30.82
C GLU A 199 -22.81 7.03 -30.10
N PRO A 200 -21.80 7.72 -30.68
CA PRO A 200 -21.28 8.96 -30.09
C PRO A 200 -22.34 10.07 -30.20
N LEU A 201 -22.56 10.77 -29.08
CA LEU A 201 -23.29 12.04 -29.03
C LEU A 201 -22.49 13.16 -29.70
#